data_17638dbd5c7fd8ed0ca8e3338c44ebe1
#
_entry.id   17638dbd5c7fd8ed0ca8e3338c44ebe1
#
_cell.length_a   1.000
_cell.length_b   1.000
_cell.length_c   1.000
_cell.angle_alpha   90.00
_cell.angle_beta   90.00
_cell.angle_gamma   90.00
#
_symmetry.space_group_name_H-M   'P 1'
#
loop_
_entity.id
_entity.type
_entity.pdbx_description
1 polymer ?
#
loop_
_entity_poly.entity_id
_entity_poly.type
_entity_poly.pdbx_seq_one_letter_code
_entity_poly.pdbx_strand_id
1 'polypeptide(L)'
;MDHPFYTTVKTDFSAVDVLIKSSLVTRVPLVEEISTYLIEAGGKRLRPLLVLLAAKACNYQQHQHINLATIIEFLHTAMLLHDDVVDESDLRRGRKTVNAAWGNPASVLVGDFLHSRAFEMMVEIGDLRVMEILSHATNTIAEGEVQQLGNIRNPEATEQSYIEVINRKTAMLFEAASHSGAVLAGASPEQELSLQQYGCHLGVAFQLIDDILDYEGSTEQLGKNVGDDFAEGKVTLPLIVAMRNGSPEQASTVRQAILTGEVADIDNLLKTVKATGGLQYTEALAVAEIDKATSCLEKLPSSVYKDAMHDLARYSINREY
;
A
#
# COMPACT_ATOMS: atom_id res chain seq x y z
N MET A 1 16.38 -9.03 3.41
CA MET A 1 15.10 -9.44 4.04
C MET A 1 15.40 -10.29 5.29
N ASP A 2 16.05 -9.66 6.28
CA ASP A 2 16.52 -10.39 7.48
C ASP A 2 15.61 -10.22 8.71
N HIS A 3 14.43 -9.59 8.53
CA HIS A 3 13.48 -9.46 9.63
C HIS A 3 12.85 -10.81 9.98
N PRO A 4 12.59 -11.06 11.29
CA PRO A 4 12.02 -12.33 11.79
C PRO A 4 10.73 -12.72 11.07
N PHE A 5 9.85 -11.77 10.75
CA PHE A 5 8.58 -12.04 10.08
C PHE A 5 8.73 -12.61 8.65
N TYR A 6 9.82 -12.30 7.91
CA TYR A 6 10.11 -12.98 6.64
C TYR A 6 10.66 -14.39 6.85
N THR A 7 11.51 -14.56 7.85
CA THR A 7 12.12 -15.88 8.13
C THR A 7 11.09 -16.91 8.57
N THR A 8 10.03 -16.47 9.27
CA THR A 8 8.93 -17.33 9.75
C THR A 8 8.17 -18.01 8.59
N VAL A 9 8.07 -17.39 7.43
CA VAL A 9 7.41 -17.93 6.23
C VAL A 9 8.34 -18.03 5.02
N LYS A 10 9.64 -18.12 5.24
CA LYS A 10 10.67 -18.05 4.20
C LYS A 10 10.43 -19.02 3.04
N THR A 11 10.05 -20.26 3.33
CA THR A 11 9.82 -21.29 2.31
C THR A 11 8.63 -20.91 1.42
N ASP A 12 7.50 -20.52 2.02
CA ASP A 12 6.30 -20.13 1.29
C ASP A 12 6.54 -18.82 0.54
N PHE A 13 7.26 -17.87 1.13
CA PHE A 13 7.62 -16.61 0.48
C PHE A 13 8.52 -16.83 -0.76
N SER A 14 9.49 -17.74 -0.68
CA SER A 14 10.30 -18.14 -1.83
C SER A 14 9.46 -18.84 -2.92
N ALA A 15 8.45 -19.62 -2.54
CA ALA A 15 7.53 -20.23 -3.48
C ALA A 15 6.66 -19.19 -4.22
N VAL A 16 6.25 -18.12 -3.52
CA VAL A 16 5.57 -16.96 -4.15
C VAL A 16 6.47 -16.32 -5.21
N ASP A 17 7.76 -16.11 -4.93
CA ASP A 17 8.71 -15.55 -5.91
C ASP A 17 8.86 -16.42 -7.17
N VAL A 18 8.87 -17.72 -6.98
CA VAL A 18 8.92 -18.68 -8.10
C VAL A 18 7.61 -18.64 -8.90
N LEU A 19 6.46 -18.63 -8.21
CA LEU A 19 5.15 -18.62 -8.86
C LEU A 19 4.91 -17.31 -9.62
N ILE A 20 5.29 -16.15 -9.06
CA ILE A 20 5.24 -14.87 -9.77
C ILE A 20 5.96 -14.99 -11.12
N LYS A 21 7.22 -15.44 -11.12
CA LYS A 21 8.02 -15.56 -12.34
C LYS A 21 7.39 -16.52 -13.36
N SER A 22 6.92 -17.68 -12.93
CA SER A 22 6.31 -18.67 -13.83
C SER A 22 4.96 -18.23 -14.39
N SER A 23 4.18 -17.45 -13.63
CA SER A 23 2.86 -16.94 -14.04
C SER A 23 2.94 -15.81 -15.07
N LEU A 24 4.11 -15.21 -15.26
CA LEU A 24 4.36 -14.11 -16.20
C LEU A 24 4.91 -14.58 -17.55
N VAL A 25 5.19 -15.87 -17.70
CA VAL A 25 5.58 -16.44 -18.99
C VAL A 25 4.41 -16.32 -19.97
N THR A 26 4.65 -15.65 -21.10
CA THR A 26 3.63 -15.38 -22.12
C THR A 26 4.23 -15.46 -23.52
N ARG A 27 3.36 -15.51 -24.55
CA ARG A 27 3.76 -15.45 -25.95
C ARG A 27 4.01 -14.02 -26.47
N VAL A 28 3.84 -13.02 -25.63
CA VAL A 28 4.01 -11.60 -25.98
C VAL A 28 5.31 -11.09 -25.36
N PRO A 29 6.39 -10.93 -26.14
CA PRO A 29 7.72 -10.59 -25.61
C PRO A 29 7.74 -9.32 -24.75
N LEU A 30 7.00 -8.29 -25.15
CA LEU A 30 6.95 -7.03 -24.42
C LEU A 30 6.37 -7.19 -23.01
N VAL A 31 5.36 -8.04 -22.82
CA VAL A 31 4.80 -8.33 -21.51
C VAL A 31 5.83 -9.02 -20.63
N GLU A 32 6.56 -10.00 -21.17
CA GLU A 32 7.61 -10.72 -20.44
C GLU A 32 8.77 -9.80 -20.05
N GLU A 33 9.20 -8.91 -20.95
CA GLU A 33 10.25 -7.92 -20.72
C GLU A 33 9.88 -6.97 -19.58
N ILE A 34 8.70 -6.34 -19.65
CA ILE A 34 8.23 -5.38 -18.63
C ILE A 34 7.98 -6.09 -17.30
N SER A 35 7.39 -7.27 -17.31
CA SER A 35 7.15 -8.05 -16.10
C SER A 35 8.46 -8.44 -15.41
N THR A 36 9.48 -8.81 -16.17
CA THR A 36 10.83 -9.10 -15.64
C THR A 36 11.42 -7.85 -15.00
N TYR A 37 11.34 -6.71 -15.67
CA TYR A 37 11.79 -5.42 -15.14
C TYR A 37 11.15 -5.07 -13.80
N LEU A 38 9.83 -5.27 -13.66
CA LEU A 38 9.09 -5.02 -12.43
C LEU A 38 9.50 -5.96 -11.28
N ILE A 39 9.69 -7.25 -11.58
CA ILE A 39 10.15 -8.23 -10.58
C ILE A 39 11.55 -7.86 -10.07
N GLU A 40 12.45 -7.47 -10.97
CA GLU A 40 13.81 -7.08 -10.63
C GLU A 40 13.89 -5.76 -9.86
N ALA A 41 12.91 -4.86 -10.01
CA ALA A 41 12.79 -3.64 -9.21
C ALA A 41 12.58 -3.95 -7.72
N GLY A 42 12.23 -5.19 -7.39
CA GLY A 42 12.09 -5.67 -6.02
C GLY A 42 10.94 -5.00 -5.27
N GLY A 43 11.04 -5.00 -3.96
CA GLY A 43 10.07 -4.42 -3.03
C GLY A 43 9.98 -5.23 -1.76
N LYS A 44 9.40 -4.62 -0.71
CA LYS A 44 9.22 -5.28 0.58
C LYS A 44 8.16 -6.40 0.55
N ARG A 45 7.27 -6.39 -0.46
CA ARG A 45 6.20 -7.41 -0.65
C ARG A 45 5.42 -7.72 0.62
N LEU A 46 5.02 -6.67 1.35
CA LEU A 46 4.35 -6.81 2.63
C LEU A 46 2.94 -7.41 2.49
N ARG A 47 2.24 -7.12 1.38
CA ARG A 47 0.89 -7.64 1.16
C ARG A 47 0.87 -9.15 0.92
N PRO A 48 1.69 -9.74 0.02
CA PRO A 48 1.82 -11.19 -0.06
C PRO A 48 2.31 -11.83 1.23
N LEU A 49 3.27 -11.20 1.95
CA LEU A 49 3.70 -11.66 3.27
C LEU A 49 2.53 -11.75 4.25
N LEU A 50 1.65 -10.75 4.25
CA LEU A 50 0.48 -10.70 5.12
C LEU A 50 -0.51 -11.85 4.83
N VAL A 51 -0.74 -12.19 3.56
CA VAL A 51 -1.53 -13.39 3.20
C VAL A 51 -0.95 -14.65 3.83
N LEU A 52 0.38 -14.84 3.68
CA LEU A 52 1.05 -16.03 4.19
C LEU A 52 0.95 -16.12 5.72
N LEU A 53 1.22 -15.01 6.41
CA LEU A 53 1.15 -14.95 7.88
C LEU A 53 -0.27 -15.18 8.38
N ALA A 54 -1.28 -14.52 7.78
CA ALA A 54 -2.68 -14.66 8.17
C ALA A 54 -3.18 -16.11 8.00
N ALA A 55 -2.93 -16.72 6.86
CA ALA A 55 -3.30 -18.11 6.61
C ALA A 55 -2.62 -19.07 7.62
N LYS A 56 -1.33 -18.91 7.85
CA LYS A 56 -0.57 -19.74 8.79
C LYS A 56 -0.98 -19.50 10.24
N ALA A 57 -1.31 -18.29 10.64
CA ALA A 57 -1.83 -17.98 11.99
C ALA A 57 -3.18 -18.67 12.26
N CYS A 58 -3.96 -18.92 11.19
CA CYS A 58 -5.18 -19.72 11.20
C CYS A 58 -4.94 -21.22 10.92
N ASN A 59 -3.70 -21.70 11.08
CA ASN A 59 -3.30 -23.10 10.95
C ASN A 59 -3.54 -23.72 9.56
N TYR A 60 -3.45 -22.93 8.47
CA TYR A 60 -3.58 -23.44 7.11
C TYR A 60 -2.44 -24.39 6.73
N GLN A 61 -2.77 -25.58 6.23
CA GLN A 61 -1.81 -26.65 5.94
C GLN A 61 -1.66 -26.96 4.44
N GLN A 62 -2.48 -26.36 3.59
CA GLN A 62 -2.42 -26.55 2.13
C GLN A 62 -1.51 -25.52 1.48
N HIS A 63 -1.51 -25.43 0.11
CA HIS A 63 -0.59 -24.60 -0.65
C HIS A 63 -1.24 -23.42 -1.40
N GLN A 64 -2.58 -23.30 -1.40
CA GLN A 64 -3.26 -22.24 -2.16
C GLN A 64 -3.00 -20.83 -1.62
N HIS A 65 -2.52 -20.68 -0.37
CA HIS A 65 -2.08 -19.39 0.17
C HIS A 65 -0.90 -18.79 -0.62
N ILE A 66 -0.09 -19.63 -1.31
CA ILE A 66 0.97 -19.16 -2.21
C ILE A 66 0.35 -18.53 -3.47
N ASN A 67 -0.67 -19.18 -4.05
CA ASN A 67 -1.42 -18.62 -5.17
C ASN A 67 -2.10 -17.30 -4.78
N LEU A 68 -2.75 -17.28 -3.61
CA LEU A 68 -3.41 -16.09 -3.09
C LEU A 68 -2.44 -14.93 -2.85
N ALA A 69 -1.27 -15.20 -2.27
CA ALA A 69 -0.21 -14.20 -2.08
C ALA A 69 0.29 -13.65 -3.43
N THR A 70 0.41 -14.50 -4.45
CA THR A 70 0.78 -14.10 -5.81
C THR A 70 -0.30 -13.21 -6.45
N ILE A 71 -1.57 -13.57 -6.29
CA ILE A 71 -2.72 -12.77 -6.76
C ILE A 71 -2.68 -11.35 -6.16
N ILE A 72 -2.49 -11.26 -4.85
CA ILE A 72 -2.39 -9.97 -4.16
C ILE A 72 -1.23 -9.12 -4.70
N GLU A 73 -0.08 -9.73 -4.99
CA GLU A 73 1.05 -8.99 -5.56
C GLU A 73 0.78 -8.55 -7.00
N PHE A 74 0.08 -9.36 -7.81
CA PHE A 74 -0.31 -8.97 -9.17
C PHE A 74 -1.30 -7.83 -9.18
N LEU A 75 -2.34 -7.87 -8.32
CA LEU A 75 -3.28 -6.78 -8.16
C LEU A 75 -2.56 -5.49 -7.73
N HIS A 76 -1.68 -5.57 -6.73
CA HIS A 76 -0.88 -4.43 -6.30
C HIS A 76 0.00 -3.86 -7.43
N THR A 77 0.70 -4.72 -8.16
CA THR A 77 1.60 -4.30 -9.25
C THR A 77 0.82 -3.69 -10.41
N ALA A 78 -0.36 -4.24 -10.74
CA ALA A 78 -1.24 -3.66 -11.76
C ALA A 78 -1.68 -2.23 -11.38
N MET A 79 -2.07 -2.02 -10.11
CA MET A 79 -2.42 -0.69 -9.60
C MET A 79 -1.25 0.28 -9.69
N LEU A 80 -0.03 -0.15 -9.30
CA LEU A 80 1.15 0.71 -9.40
C LEU A 80 1.44 1.13 -10.85
N LEU A 81 1.23 0.25 -11.83
CA LEU A 81 1.41 0.57 -13.25
C LEU A 81 0.41 1.59 -13.76
N HIS A 82 -0.83 1.54 -13.28
CA HIS A 82 -1.87 2.51 -13.61
C HIS A 82 -1.63 3.83 -12.88
N ASP A 83 -1.28 3.79 -11.60
CA ASP A 83 -0.97 4.98 -10.79
C ASP A 83 0.20 5.77 -11.38
N ASP A 84 1.29 5.12 -11.81
CA ASP A 84 2.43 5.78 -12.42
C ASP A 84 2.04 6.58 -13.68
N VAL A 85 1.00 6.14 -14.41
CA VAL A 85 0.46 6.89 -15.57
C VAL A 85 -0.42 8.05 -15.13
N VAL A 86 -1.27 7.84 -14.14
CA VAL A 86 -2.22 8.86 -13.63
C VAL A 86 -1.46 9.98 -12.92
N ASP A 87 -0.45 9.64 -12.12
CA ASP A 87 0.38 10.55 -11.35
C ASP A 87 1.52 11.18 -12.21
N GLU A 88 1.68 10.76 -13.48
CA GLU A 88 2.78 11.15 -14.38
C GLU A 88 4.17 10.93 -13.77
N SER A 89 4.31 9.88 -12.96
CA SER A 89 5.54 9.58 -12.21
C SER A 89 6.65 9.06 -13.14
N ASP A 90 7.86 9.62 -13.02
CA ASP A 90 9.04 9.21 -13.78
C ASP A 90 9.92 8.18 -13.07
N LEU A 91 9.87 8.17 -11.74
CA LEU A 91 10.75 7.34 -10.90
C LEU A 91 9.95 6.56 -9.85
N ARG A 92 10.32 5.30 -9.67
CA ARG A 92 9.84 4.43 -8.58
C ARG A 92 10.97 3.54 -8.09
N ARG A 93 11.24 3.58 -6.78
CA ARG A 93 12.34 2.80 -6.17
C ARG A 93 13.71 3.06 -6.82
N GLY A 94 13.98 4.31 -7.20
CA GLY A 94 15.24 4.71 -7.84
C GLY A 94 15.40 4.24 -9.29
N ARG A 95 14.36 3.64 -9.92
CA ARG A 95 14.35 3.21 -11.32
C ARG A 95 13.26 3.97 -12.09
N LYS A 96 13.42 4.10 -13.41
CA LYS A 96 12.36 4.65 -14.25
C LYS A 96 11.08 3.84 -14.12
N THR A 97 9.94 4.51 -14.10
CA THR A 97 8.63 3.86 -14.19
C THR A 97 8.43 3.22 -15.58
N VAL A 98 7.47 2.32 -15.71
CA VAL A 98 7.19 1.66 -17.01
C VAL A 98 6.69 2.67 -18.04
N ASN A 99 5.83 3.62 -17.64
CA ASN A 99 5.38 4.71 -18.53
C ASN A 99 6.54 5.59 -19.00
N ALA A 100 7.53 5.90 -18.15
CA ALA A 100 8.70 6.67 -18.53
C ALA A 100 9.69 5.91 -19.45
N ALA A 101 9.72 4.57 -19.36
CA ALA A 101 10.64 3.73 -20.14
C ALA A 101 10.01 3.21 -21.45
N TRP A 102 8.72 2.81 -21.44
CA TRP A 102 8.01 2.19 -22.59
C TRP A 102 6.76 2.96 -23.03
N GLY A 103 6.42 4.07 -22.34
CA GLY A 103 5.25 4.90 -22.64
C GLY A 103 3.96 4.41 -21.94
N ASN A 104 3.01 5.34 -21.79
CA ASN A 104 1.72 5.12 -21.12
C ASN A 104 0.95 3.89 -21.63
N PRO A 105 0.85 3.64 -22.97
CA PRO A 105 0.12 2.47 -23.46
C PRO A 105 0.69 1.14 -22.94
N ALA A 106 2.02 1.02 -22.82
CA ALA A 106 2.66 -0.18 -22.32
C ALA A 106 2.35 -0.39 -20.83
N SER A 107 2.43 0.67 -20.01
CA SER A 107 2.11 0.61 -18.59
C SER A 107 0.66 0.18 -18.35
N VAL A 108 -0.31 0.83 -19.05
CA VAL A 108 -1.72 0.50 -18.92
C VAL A 108 -2.01 -0.94 -19.33
N LEU A 109 -1.54 -1.38 -20.51
CA LEU A 109 -1.85 -2.71 -21.03
C LEU A 109 -1.17 -3.85 -20.24
N VAL A 110 0.03 -3.63 -19.71
CA VAL A 110 0.67 -4.62 -18.82
C VAL A 110 -0.01 -4.65 -17.46
N GLY A 111 -0.49 -3.51 -16.96
CA GLY A 111 -1.36 -3.44 -15.78
C GLY A 111 -2.64 -4.26 -15.97
N ASP A 112 -3.33 -4.11 -17.12
CA ASP A 112 -4.51 -4.89 -17.48
C ASP A 112 -4.20 -6.40 -17.58
N PHE A 113 -3.04 -6.75 -18.14
CA PHE A 113 -2.59 -8.15 -18.20
C PHE A 113 -2.43 -8.74 -16.79
N LEU A 114 -1.73 -8.06 -15.88
CA LEU A 114 -1.54 -8.53 -14.51
C LEU A 114 -2.86 -8.65 -13.76
N HIS A 115 -3.75 -7.68 -13.92
CA HIS A 115 -5.08 -7.69 -13.34
C HIS A 115 -5.91 -8.90 -13.84
N SER A 116 -5.93 -9.11 -15.16
CA SER A 116 -6.62 -10.26 -15.76
C SER A 116 -6.03 -11.59 -15.30
N ARG A 117 -4.70 -11.66 -15.21
CA ARG A 117 -4.01 -12.87 -14.72
C ARG A 117 -4.34 -13.17 -13.26
N ALA A 118 -4.44 -12.14 -12.41
CA ALA A 118 -4.89 -12.30 -11.04
C ALA A 118 -6.31 -12.89 -10.97
N PHE A 119 -7.24 -12.45 -11.83
CA PHE A 119 -8.59 -13.00 -11.88
C PHE A 119 -8.63 -14.45 -12.36
N GLU A 120 -7.84 -14.83 -13.38
CA GLU A 120 -7.70 -16.23 -13.77
C GLU A 120 -7.24 -17.10 -12.58
N MET A 121 -6.22 -16.66 -11.86
CA MET A 121 -5.72 -17.37 -10.68
C MET A 121 -6.72 -17.43 -9.53
N MET A 122 -7.58 -16.41 -9.34
CA MET A 122 -8.68 -16.45 -8.36
C MET A 122 -9.69 -17.57 -8.71
N VAL A 123 -10.02 -17.72 -9.99
CA VAL A 123 -10.88 -18.80 -10.45
C VAL A 123 -10.26 -20.18 -10.18
N GLU A 124 -8.94 -20.32 -10.36
CA GLU A 124 -8.20 -21.54 -10.06
C GLU A 124 -8.21 -21.91 -8.56
N ILE A 125 -8.23 -20.92 -7.65
CA ILE A 125 -8.42 -21.17 -6.20
C ILE A 125 -9.78 -21.83 -5.96
N GLY A 126 -10.83 -21.40 -6.67
CA GLY A 126 -12.15 -22.01 -6.62
C GLY A 126 -12.95 -21.69 -5.35
N ASP A 127 -12.53 -20.71 -4.56
CA ASP A 127 -13.24 -20.22 -3.37
C ASP A 127 -13.98 -18.92 -3.69
N LEU A 128 -15.32 -18.98 -3.70
CA LEU A 128 -16.16 -17.81 -4.02
C LEU A 128 -16.06 -16.70 -2.99
N ARG A 129 -15.81 -17.00 -1.72
CA ARG A 129 -15.64 -15.97 -0.68
C ARG A 129 -14.33 -15.21 -0.87
N VAL A 130 -13.26 -15.92 -1.21
CA VAL A 130 -11.98 -15.27 -1.58
C VAL A 130 -12.18 -14.37 -2.79
N MET A 131 -12.88 -14.85 -3.82
CA MET A 131 -13.18 -14.04 -5.02
C MET A 131 -14.05 -12.82 -4.68
N GLU A 132 -15.07 -12.96 -3.82
CA GLU A 132 -15.90 -11.84 -3.36
C GLU A 132 -15.08 -10.76 -2.66
N ILE A 133 -14.19 -11.14 -1.73
CA ILE A 133 -13.32 -10.22 -1.01
C ILE A 133 -12.41 -9.46 -1.99
N LEU A 134 -11.75 -10.16 -2.91
CA LEU A 134 -10.79 -9.56 -3.82
C LEU A 134 -11.44 -8.70 -4.90
N SER A 135 -12.58 -9.12 -5.43
CA SER A 135 -13.35 -8.31 -6.40
C SER A 135 -13.95 -7.06 -5.76
N HIS A 136 -14.44 -7.16 -4.52
CA HIS A 136 -14.87 -5.98 -3.75
C HIS A 136 -13.69 -5.03 -3.49
N ALA A 137 -12.54 -5.56 -3.09
CA ALA A 137 -11.36 -4.76 -2.84
C ALA A 137 -10.89 -4.01 -4.10
N THR A 138 -10.83 -4.67 -5.25
CA THR A 138 -10.43 -4.02 -6.51
C THR A 138 -11.39 -2.91 -6.92
N ASN A 139 -12.71 -3.12 -6.76
CA ASN A 139 -13.71 -2.07 -7.03
C ASN A 139 -13.55 -0.89 -6.07
N THR A 140 -13.41 -1.17 -4.76
CA THR A 140 -13.25 -0.11 -3.74
C THR A 140 -11.97 0.72 -3.96
N ILE A 141 -10.88 0.07 -4.37
CA ILE A 141 -9.63 0.77 -4.67
C ILE A 141 -9.81 1.67 -5.90
N ALA A 142 -10.45 1.18 -6.96
CA ALA A 142 -10.74 2.00 -8.14
C ALA A 142 -11.61 3.23 -7.80
N GLU A 143 -12.61 3.06 -6.94
CA GLU A 143 -13.41 4.20 -6.41
C GLU A 143 -12.52 5.18 -5.62
N GLY A 144 -11.59 4.66 -4.80
CA GLY A 144 -10.64 5.47 -4.02
C GLY A 144 -9.71 6.30 -4.91
N GLU A 145 -9.21 5.72 -6.01
CA GLU A 145 -8.40 6.43 -7.01
C GLU A 145 -9.18 7.60 -7.65
N VAL A 146 -10.41 7.34 -8.09
CA VAL A 146 -11.27 8.40 -8.66
C VAL A 146 -11.59 9.46 -7.62
N GLN A 147 -11.83 9.08 -6.36
CA GLN A 147 -12.05 10.02 -5.27
C GLN A 147 -10.81 10.90 -5.00
N GLN A 148 -9.61 10.32 -5.05
CA GLN A 148 -8.36 11.06 -4.91
C GLN A 148 -8.19 12.11 -6.02
N LEU A 149 -8.49 11.76 -7.29
CA LEU A 149 -8.47 12.72 -8.41
C LEU A 149 -9.36 13.95 -8.15
N GLY A 150 -10.54 13.72 -7.53
CA GLY A 150 -11.44 14.83 -7.14
C GLY A 150 -10.89 15.70 -6.00
N ASN A 151 -9.92 15.21 -5.24
CA ASN A 151 -9.29 15.92 -4.12
C ASN A 151 -7.93 16.55 -4.49
N ILE A 152 -7.44 16.36 -5.71
CA ILE A 152 -6.19 16.98 -6.16
C ILE A 152 -6.33 18.50 -6.10
N ARG A 153 -5.34 19.16 -5.48
CA ARG A 153 -5.26 20.61 -5.30
C ARG A 153 -6.49 21.22 -4.62
N ASN A 154 -7.18 20.45 -3.79
CA ASN A 154 -8.36 20.90 -3.05
C ASN A 154 -7.98 21.35 -1.63
N PRO A 155 -7.84 22.67 -1.36
CA PRO A 155 -7.48 23.14 -0.01
C PRO A 155 -8.61 22.99 1.01
N GLU A 156 -9.82 22.60 0.59
CA GLU A 156 -10.95 22.28 1.47
C GLU A 156 -10.99 20.80 1.88
N ALA A 157 -9.97 19.99 1.47
CA ALA A 157 -9.88 18.62 1.89
C ALA A 157 -9.83 18.51 3.41
N THR A 158 -10.69 17.67 3.98
CA THR A 158 -10.79 17.43 5.42
C THR A 158 -10.02 16.20 5.83
N GLU A 159 -9.65 16.11 7.11
CA GLU A 159 -9.07 14.90 7.69
C GLU A 159 -9.96 13.68 7.42
N GLN A 160 -11.29 13.81 7.53
CA GLN A 160 -12.22 12.72 7.23
C GLN A 160 -12.13 12.27 5.78
N SER A 161 -12.15 13.20 4.81
CA SER A 161 -12.05 12.86 3.38
C SER A 161 -10.69 12.24 3.02
N TYR A 162 -9.61 12.68 3.67
CA TYR A 162 -8.29 12.09 3.54
C TYR A 162 -8.27 10.64 4.07
N ILE A 163 -8.79 10.39 5.27
CA ILE A 163 -8.88 9.05 5.86
C ILE A 163 -9.75 8.11 5.00
N GLU A 164 -10.83 8.61 4.41
CA GLU A 164 -11.64 7.81 3.47
C GLU A 164 -10.84 7.39 2.23
N VAL A 165 -10.05 8.29 1.66
CA VAL A 165 -9.19 7.99 0.49
C VAL A 165 -8.15 6.94 0.85
N ILE A 166 -7.39 7.10 1.93
CA ILE A 166 -6.35 6.14 2.29
C ILE A 166 -6.91 4.77 2.69
N ASN A 167 -8.11 4.72 3.29
CA ASN A 167 -8.81 3.47 3.55
C ASN A 167 -9.13 2.73 2.26
N ARG A 168 -9.72 3.43 1.27
CA ARG A 168 -10.12 2.83 -0.01
C ARG A 168 -8.92 2.48 -0.88
N LYS A 169 -7.99 3.41 -1.07
CA LYS A 169 -6.86 3.26 -2.00
C LYS A 169 -5.79 2.30 -1.45
N THR A 170 -5.38 2.48 -0.19
CA THR A 170 -4.19 1.79 0.35
C THR A 170 -4.55 0.68 1.33
N ALA A 171 -5.37 0.96 2.35
CA ALA A 171 -5.65 0.00 3.41
C ALA A 171 -6.50 -1.17 2.91
N MET A 172 -7.38 -0.97 1.94
CA MET A 172 -8.26 -2.00 1.39
C MET A 172 -7.50 -3.23 0.90
N LEU A 173 -6.33 -3.10 0.25
CA LEU A 173 -5.58 -4.26 -0.22
C LEU A 173 -4.82 -4.97 0.92
N PHE A 174 -4.44 -4.27 1.99
CA PHE A 174 -3.93 -4.90 3.22
C PHE A 174 -5.05 -5.67 3.95
N GLU A 175 -6.23 -5.08 4.05
CA GLU A 175 -7.43 -5.71 4.60
C GLU A 175 -7.76 -6.99 3.82
N ALA A 176 -7.88 -6.88 2.49
CA ALA A 176 -8.18 -8.01 1.63
C ALA A 176 -7.13 -9.12 1.72
N ALA A 177 -5.84 -8.78 1.85
CA ALA A 177 -4.75 -9.75 1.98
C ALA A 177 -4.88 -10.58 3.26
N SER A 178 -5.08 -9.95 4.42
CA SER A 178 -5.23 -10.68 5.69
C SER A 178 -6.57 -11.39 5.80
N HIS A 179 -7.68 -10.76 5.37
CA HIS A 179 -9.01 -11.34 5.41
C HIS A 179 -9.12 -12.57 4.51
N SER A 180 -8.70 -12.47 3.24
CA SER A 180 -8.75 -13.61 2.31
C SER A 180 -7.83 -14.76 2.75
N GLY A 181 -6.69 -14.46 3.39
CA GLY A 181 -5.82 -15.46 4.01
C GLY A 181 -6.52 -16.24 5.13
N ALA A 182 -7.29 -15.54 5.98
CA ALA A 182 -8.10 -16.16 7.04
C ALA A 182 -9.24 -17.01 6.47
N VAL A 183 -9.97 -16.49 5.49
CA VAL A 183 -11.08 -17.21 4.82
C VAL A 183 -10.58 -18.48 4.16
N LEU A 184 -9.47 -18.40 3.41
CA LEU A 184 -8.85 -19.56 2.76
C LEU A 184 -8.42 -20.63 3.78
N ALA A 185 -8.04 -20.23 4.98
CA ALA A 185 -7.67 -21.14 6.07
C ALA A 185 -8.88 -21.77 6.77
N GLY A 186 -10.12 -21.36 6.47
CA GLY A 186 -11.32 -21.81 7.16
C GLY A 186 -11.37 -21.30 8.61
N ALA A 187 -10.89 -20.10 8.86
CA ALA A 187 -10.89 -19.47 10.19
C ALA A 187 -12.31 -19.31 10.75
N SER A 188 -12.42 -19.18 12.08
CA SER A 188 -13.71 -18.84 12.67
C SER A 188 -14.14 -17.41 12.29
N PRO A 189 -15.44 -17.08 12.32
CA PRO A 189 -15.91 -15.71 12.01
C PRO A 189 -15.25 -14.64 12.89
N GLU A 190 -14.91 -14.96 14.13
CA GLU A 190 -14.20 -14.04 15.03
C GLU A 190 -12.74 -13.81 14.58
N GLN A 191 -12.05 -14.84 14.12
CA GLN A 191 -10.69 -14.74 13.59
C GLN A 191 -10.67 -14.03 12.23
N GLU A 192 -11.64 -14.30 11.36
CA GLU A 192 -11.79 -13.63 10.08
C GLU A 192 -11.96 -12.11 10.28
N LEU A 193 -12.91 -11.70 11.14
CA LEU A 193 -13.13 -10.28 11.45
C LEU A 193 -11.89 -9.64 12.07
N SER A 194 -11.22 -10.35 12.96
CA SER A 194 -9.99 -9.91 13.62
C SER A 194 -8.88 -9.64 12.60
N LEU A 195 -8.67 -10.55 11.64
CA LEU A 195 -7.64 -10.40 10.62
C LEU A 195 -8.03 -9.35 9.55
N GLN A 196 -9.31 -9.22 9.23
CA GLN A 196 -9.81 -8.13 8.40
C GLN A 196 -9.46 -6.78 9.01
N GLN A 197 -9.81 -6.56 10.28
CA GLN A 197 -9.52 -5.31 11.01
C GLN A 197 -8.01 -5.08 11.17
N TYR A 198 -7.24 -6.13 11.45
CA TYR A 198 -5.78 -6.04 11.51
C TYR A 198 -5.20 -5.47 10.21
N GLY A 199 -5.59 -6.02 9.07
CA GLY A 199 -5.11 -5.55 7.76
C GLY A 199 -5.51 -4.11 7.47
N CYS A 200 -6.76 -3.73 7.78
CA CYS A 200 -7.27 -2.37 7.63
C CYS A 200 -6.40 -1.37 8.43
N HIS A 201 -6.26 -1.57 9.74
CA HIS A 201 -5.48 -0.69 10.60
C HIS A 201 -4.00 -0.64 10.23
N LEU A 202 -3.41 -1.78 9.87
CA LEU A 202 -2.03 -1.84 9.38
C LEU A 202 -1.85 -1.01 8.10
N GLY A 203 -2.79 -1.10 7.16
CA GLY A 203 -2.76 -0.37 5.89
C GLY A 203 -2.90 1.13 6.07
N VAL A 204 -3.77 1.58 6.99
CA VAL A 204 -3.91 3.00 7.36
C VAL A 204 -2.61 3.52 7.97
N ALA A 205 -2.07 2.83 8.96
CA ALA A 205 -0.80 3.22 9.59
C ALA A 205 0.34 3.26 8.56
N PHE A 206 0.36 2.29 7.63
CA PHE A 206 1.34 2.24 6.56
C PHE A 206 1.30 3.50 5.70
N GLN A 207 0.12 3.97 5.28
CA GLN A 207 0.00 5.17 4.47
C GLN A 207 0.36 6.43 5.24
N LEU A 208 -0.08 6.55 6.51
CA LEU A 208 0.27 7.70 7.36
C LEU A 208 1.78 7.88 7.49
N ILE A 209 2.52 6.77 7.63
CA ILE A 209 3.99 6.82 7.68
C ILE A 209 4.59 7.15 6.31
N ASP A 210 4.04 6.62 5.21
CA ASP A 210 4.48 7.01 3.86
C ASP A 210 4.37 8.52 3.65
N ASP A 211 3.26 9.12 4.07
CA ASP A 211 3.04 10.55 3.97
C ASP A 211 4.03 11.36 4.83
N ILE A 212 4.39 10.88 6.03
CA ILE A 212 5.44 11.53 6.85
C ILE A 212 6.79 11.48 6.16
N LEU A 213 7.15 10.31 5.62
CA LEU A 213 8.43 10.10 4.97
C LEU A 213 8.59 10.97 3.72
N ASP A 214 7.51 11.32 3.04
CA ASP A 214 7.55 12.25 1.92
C ASP A 214 8.02 13.67 2.34
N TYR A 215 7.89 14.04 3.63
CA TYR A 215 8.37 15.31 4.19
C TYR A 215 9.73 15.23 4.88
N GLU A 216 10.17 14.04 5.33
CA GLU A 216 11.36 13.87 6.17
C GLU A 216 12.48 13.07 5.50
N GLY A 217 12.16 12.28 4.49
CA GLY A 217 13.12 11.43 3.79
C GLY A 217 14.14 12.21 2.97
N SER A 218 15.26 11.58 2.63
CA SER A 218 16.17 12.07 1.58
C SER A 218 15.82 11.41 0.25
N THR A 219 16.11 12.09 -0.87
CA THR A 219 15.90 11.53 -2.22
C THR A 219 16.59 10.18 -2.41
N GLU A 220 17.75 9.98 -1.78
CA GLU A 220 18.49 8.72 -1.83
C GLU A 220 17.77 7.59 -1.08
N GLN A 221 17.09 7.90 0.01
CA GLN A 221 16.34 6.95 0.83
C GLN A 221 14.96 6.64 0.22
N LEU A 222 14.26 7.65 -0.28
CA LEU A 222 12.90 7.54 -0.81
C LEU A 222 12.86 6.86 -2.19
N GLY A 223 13.94 6.97 -2.98
CA GLY A 223 13.93 6.60 -4.39
C GLY A 223 12.99 7.45 -5.26
N LYS A 224 12.47 8.55 -4.68
CA LYS A 224 11.66 9.64 -5.28
C LYS A 224 12.10 10.96 -4.62
N ASN A 225 11.65 12.10 -5.15
CA ASN A 225 11.99 13.39 -4.56
C ASN A 225 11.16 13.64 -3.29
N VAL A 226 11.71 14.42 -2.36
CA VAL A 226 10.98 14.89 -1.17
C VAL A 226 9.88 15.86 -1.63
N GLY A 227 8.64 15.65 -1.18
CA GLY A 227 7.49 16.45 -1.56
C GLY A 227 6.86 16.08 -2.91
N ASP A 228 7.12 14.88 -3.43
CA ASP A 228 6.49 14.39 -4.66
C ASP A 228 4.96 14.35 -4.52
N ASP A 229 4.40 13.91 -3.38
CA ASP A 229 2.96 13.90 -3.14
C ASP A 229 2.36 15.32 -3.26
N PHE A 230 3.10 16.32 -2.77
CA PHE A 230 2.70 17.72 -2.93
C PHE A 230 2.79 18.17 -4.39
N ALA A 231 3.86 17.84 -5.10
CA ALA A 231 4.03 18.19 -6.53
C ALA A 231 2.92 17.58 -7.40
N GLU A 232 2.48 16.35 -7.08
CA GLU A 232 1.33 15.68 -7.69
C GLU A 232 -0.02 16.31 -7.30
N GLY A 233 -0.01 17.26 -6.34
CA GLY A 233 -1.21 17.97 -5.88
C GLY A 233 -2.01 17.19 -4.81
N LYS A 234 -1.44 16.16 -4.21
CA LYS A 234 -2.06 15.39 -3.14
C LYS A 234 -2.08 16.19 -1.84
N VAL A 235 -3.25 16.32 -1.23
CA VAL A 235 -3.43 17.02 0.04
C VAL A 235 -3.42 16.00 1.17
N THR A 236 -2.22 15.75 1.72
CA THR A 236 -1.99 14.76 2.77
C THR A 236 -2.27 15.33 4.17
N LEU A 237 -2.39 14.46 5.17
CA LEU A 237 -2.75 14.86 6.55
C LEU A 237 -1.80 15.90 7.16
N PRO A 238 -0.47 15.83 6.96
CA PRO A 238 0.43 16.88 7.44
C PRO A 238 0.05 18.30 6.95
N LEU A 239 -0.37 18.45 5.69
CA LEU A 239 -0.82 19.75 5.14
C LEU A 239 -2.15 20.19 5.73
N ILE A 240 -3.12 19.27 5.87
CA ILE A 240 -4.43 19.55 6.47
C ILE A 240 -4.25 20.07 7.91
N VAL A 241 -3.38 19.43 8.68
CA VAL A 241 -3.07 19.84 10.06
C VAL A 241 -2.32 21.18 10.07
N ALA A 242 -1.40 21.39 9.13
CA ALA A 242 -0.69 22.66 9.04
C ALA A 242 -1.63 23.84 8.75
N MET A 243 -2.63 23.66 7.89
CA MET A 243 -3.67 24.69 7.66
C MET A 243 -4.54 24.93 8.89
N ARG A 244 -4.88 23.86 9.64
CA ARG A 244 -5.73 23.93 10.83
C ARG A 244 -5.04 24.62 12.02
N ASN A 245 -3.76 24.35 12.25
CA ASN A 245 -3.01 24.75 13.44
C ASN A 245 -2.11 25.96 13.22
N GLY A 246 -1.82 26.34 11.97
CA GLY A 246 -0.93 27.44 11.62
C GLY A 246 -1.54 28.82 11.90
N SER A 247 -0.70 29.86 11.93
CA SER A 247 -1.18 31.23 11.90
C SER A 247 -1.96 31.51 10.61
N PRO A 248 -2.80 32.56 10.56
CA PRO A 248 -3.50 32.93 9.32
C PRO A 248 -2.57 33.05 8.11
N GLU A 249 -1.35 33.57 8.30
CA GLU A 249 -0.35 33.72 7.24
C GLU A 249 0.18 32.33 6.80
N GLN A 250 0.49 31.44 7.75
CA GLN A 250 0.95 30.07 7.48
C GLN A 250 -0.14 29.27 6.75
N ALA A 251 -1.37 29.32 7.24
CA ALA A 251 -2.50 28.63 6.61
C ALA A 251 -2.76 29.15 5.19
N SER A 252 -2.64 30.47 4.97
CA SER A 252 -2.77 31.08 3.63
C SER A 252 -1.65 30.62 2.71
N THR A 253 -0.41 30.53 3.21
CA THR A 253 0.73 30.05 2.40
C THR A 253 0.54 28.60 1.99
N VAL A 254 0.16 27.70 2.91
CA VAL A 254 -0.12 26.28 2.60
C VAL A 254 -1.28 26.15 1.61
N ARG A 255 -2.38 26.90 1.83
CA ARG A 255 -3.53 26.93 0.92
C ARG A 255 -3.14 27.35 -0.50
N GLN A 256 -2.37 28.44 -0.61
CA GLN A 256 -1.93 28.92 -1.91
C GLN A 256 -1.02 27.89 -2.63
N ALA A 257 -0.11 27.28 -1.89
CA ALA A 257 0.76 26.22 -2.39
C ALA A 257 -0.06 25.03 -2.92
N ILE A 258 -1.09 24.58 -2.21
CA ILE A 258 -2.00 23.50 -2.66
C ILE A 258 -2.70 23.90 -3.97
N LEU A 259 -3.24 25.10 -4.07
CA LEU A 259 -3.99 25.57 -5.24
C LEU A 259 -3.13 25.68 -6.50
N THR A 260 -1.89 26.14 -6.37
CA THR A 260 -1.01 26.37 -7.53
C THR A 260 -0.22 25.11 -7.92
N GLY A 261 0.05 24.20 -6.95
CA GLY A 261 1.00 23.12 -7.14
C GLY A 261 2.44 23.60 -7.32
N GLU A 262 2.67 24.91 -7.17
CA GLU A 262 3.99 25.54 -7.26
C GLU A 262 4.42 25.97 -5.86
N VAL A 263 5.60 25.59 -5.47
CA VAL A 263 6.23 26.07 -4.24
C VAL A 263 7.46 26.86 -4.65
N ALA A 264 7.34 28.17 -4.59
CA ALA A 264 8.49 29.05 -4.75
C ALA A 264 9.58 28.74 -3.71
N ASP A 265 9.19 28.19 -2.57
CA ASP A 265 10.07 27.81 -1.45
C ASP A 265 9.52 26.56 -0.72
N ILE A 266 9.87 25.38 -1.25
CA ILE A 266 9.47 24.09 -0.64
C ILE A 266 10.02 23.96 0.79
N ASP A 267 11.21 24.50 1.07
CA ASP A 267 11.80 24.44 2.40
C ASP A 267 10.94 25.19 3.43
N ASN A 268 10.32 26.30 3.02
CA ASN A 268 9.41 27.05 3.90
C ASN A 268 8.11 26.28 4.16
N LEU A 269 7.57 25.59 3.15
CA LEU A 269 6.41 24.70 3.32
C LEU A 269 6.72 23.58 4.30
N LEU A 270 7.85 22.87 4.11
CA LEU A 270 8.30 21.81 5.00
C LEU A 270 8.51 22.29 6.44
N LYS A 271 9.13 23.47 6.61
CA LYS A 271 9.28 24.12 7.94
C LYS A 271 7.93 24.45 8.56
N THR A 272 6.97 24.92 7.78
CA THR A 272 5.62 25.24 8.25
C THR A 272 4.90 23.98 8.72
N VAL A 273 4.91 22.90 7.95
CA VAL A 273 4.32 21.61 8.32
C VAL A 273 4.92 21.08 9.64
N LYS A 274 6.25 21.16 9.79
CA LYS A 274 6.94 20.78 11.04
C LYS A 274 6.55 21.67 12.21
N ALA A 275 6.59 23.00 12.02
CA ALA A 275 6.32 23.96 13.10
C ALA A 275 4.88 23.93 13.60
N THR A 276 3.92 23.54 12.76
CA THR A 276 2.49 23.45 13.12
C THR A 276 2.09 22.12 13.75
N GLY A 277 3.04 21.18 13.86
CA GLY A 277 2.81 19.85 14.43
C GLY A 277 2.13 18.86 13.47
N GLY A 278 2.15 19.13 12.16
CA GLY A 278 1.52 18.27 11.16
C GLY A 278 2.08 16.84 11.16
N LEU A 279 3.41 16.70 11.21
CA LEU A 279 4.07 15.40 11.23
C LEU A 279 3.80 14.64 12.53
N GLN A 280 3.94 15.31 13.69
CA GLN A 280 3.71 14.71 15.01
C GLN A 280 2.26 14.22 15.18
N TYR A 281 1.29 14.97 14.65
CA TYR A 281 -0.11 14.56 14.67
C TYR A 281 -0.33 13.31 13.82
N THR A 282 0.24 13.27 12.61
CA THR A 282 0.14 12.14 11.70
C THR A 282 0.81 10.89 12.27
N GLU A 283 1.98 11.05 12.91
CA GLU A 283 2.70 9.97 13.59
C GLU A 283 1.88 9.40 14.76
N ALA A 284 1.31 10.27 15.61
CA ALA A 284 0.47 9.84 16.73
C ALA A 284 -0.75 9.04 16.24
N LEU A 285 -1.35 9.42 15.11
CA LEU A 285 -2.45 8.67 14.51
C LEU A 285 -1.97 7.31 13.96
N ALA A 286 -0.80 7.25 13.32
CA ALA A 286 -0.22 6.00 12.84
C ALA A 286 0.06 5.01 13.99
N VAL A 287 0.61 5.51 15.11
CA VAL A 287 0.82 4.70 16.32
C VAL A 287 -0.51 4.16 16.86
N ALA A 288 -1.54 5.02 16.95
CA ALA A 288 -2.87 4.58 17.40
C ALA A 288 -3.48 3.50 16.50
N GLU A 289 -3.27 3.57 15.18
CA GLU A 289 -3.72 2.54 14.25
C GLU A 289 -2.94 1.22 14.44
N ILE A 290 -1.63 1.26 14.73
CA ILE A 290 -0.84 0.05 15.05
C ILE A 290 -1.29 -0.57 16.38
N ASP A 291 -1.65 0.22 17.37
CA ASP A 291 -2.18 -0.29 18.64
C ASP A 291 -3.52 -1.03 18.41
N LYS A 292 -4.40 -0.49 17.56
CA LYS A 292 -5.63 -1.17 17.14
C LYS A 292 -5.33 -2.46 16.38
N ALA A 293 -4.41 -2.42 15.41
CA ALA A 293 -4.00 -3.60 14.64
C ALA A 293 -3.47 -4.70 15.58
N THR A 294 -2.57 -4.38 16.49
CA THR A 294 -2.01 -5.36 17.43
C THR A 294 -3.06 -5.93 18.38
N SER A 295 -4.03 -5.12 18.82
CA SER A 295 -5.15 -5.57 19.65
C SER A 295 -6.05 -6.58 18.93
N CYS A 296 -6.23 -6.45 17.62
CA CYS A 296 -6.96 -7.43 16.82
C CYS A 296 -6.32 -8.84 16.91
N LEU A 297 -5.00 -8.93 16.99
CA LEU A 297 -4.29 -10.22 17.04
C LEU A 297 -4.56 -11.03 18.33
N GLU A 298 -5.08 -10.40 19.39
CA GLU A 298 -5.38 -11.09 20.65
C GLU A 298 -6.39 -12.25 20.49
N LYS A 299 -7.23 -12.19 19.47
CA LYS A 299 -8.22 -13.22 19.12
C LYS A 299 -7.61 -14.47 18.47
N LEU A 300 -6.36 -14.38 18.01
CA LEU A 300 -5.67 -15.50 17.40
C LEU A 300 -4.97 -16.38 18.45
N PRO A 301 -4.85 -17.69 18.20
CA PRO A 301 -4.06 -18.56 19.05
C PRO A 301 -2.58 -18.16 19.03
N SER A 302 -1.88 -18.41 20.14
CA SER A 302 -0.43 -18.16 20.22
C SER A 302 0.31 -19.00 19.18
N SER A 303 1.13 -18.35 18.37
CA SER A 303 1.94 -18.99 17.33
C SER A 303 3.06 -18.06 16.89
N VAL A 304 4.12 -18.62 16.31
CA VAL A 304 5.21 -17.85 15.70
C VAL A 304 4.71 -16.91 14.57
N TYR A 305 3.59 -17.24 13.95
CA TYR A 305 2.97 -16.41 12.91
C TYR A 305 2.27 -15.20 13.50
N LYS A 306 1.55 -15.35 14.62
CA LYS A 306 0.98 -14.25 15.38
C LYS A 306 2.07 -13.30 15.87
N ASP A 307 3.18 -13.84 16.42
CA ASP A 307 4.32 -13.03 16.85
C ASP A 307 4.93 -12.25 15.66
N ALA A 308 5.09 -12.91 14.51
CA ALA A 308 5.57 -12.27 13.29
C ALA A 308 4.64 -11.15 12.79
N MET A 309 3.31 -11.27 12.97
CA MET A 309 2.35 -10.20 12.67
C MET A 309 2.48 -9.02 13.63
N HIS A 310 2.73 -9.26 14.92
CA HIS A 310 3.06 -8.18 15.86
C HIS A 310 4.33 -7.44 15.47
N ASP A 311 5.39 -8.17 15.06
CA ASP A 311 6.64 -7.58 14.62
C ASP A 311 6.46 -6.80 13.32
N LEU A 312 5.66 -7.30 12.37
CA LEU A 312 5.31 -6.60 11.14
C LEU A 312 4.59 -5.26 11.41
N ALA A 313 3.63 -5.27 12.33
CA ALA A 313 2.91 -4.06 12.73
C ALA A 313 3.87 -3.00 13.31
N ARG A 314 4.74 -3.39 14.23
CA ARG A 314 5.74 -2.49 14.81
C ARG A 314 6.76 -2.00 13.79
N TYR A 315 7.19 -2.86 12.88
CA TYR A 315 8.09 -2.48 11.79
C TYR A 315 7.48 -1.40 10.90
N SER A 316 6.16 -1.43 10.68
CA SER A 316 5.48 -0.49 9.77
C SER A 316 5.57 0.97 10.22
N ILE A 317 5.70 1.25 11.52
CA ILE A 317 5.89 2.62 12.06
C ILE A 317 7.35 2.99 12.30
N ASN A 318 8.26 2.00 12.43
CA ASN A 318 9.68 2.23 12.71
C ASN A 318 10.56 2.10 11.46
N ARG A 319 9.95 2.08 10.27
CA ARG A 319 10.69 1.89 9.02
C ARG A 319 11.42 3.16 8.63
N GLU A 320 12.73 3.00 8.46
CA GLU A 320 13.56 3.85 7.62
C GLU A 320 13.60 3.20 6.22
N TYR A 321 13.60 3.97 5.14
CA TYR A 321 13.59 3.44 3.76
C TYR A 321 14.82 2.60 3.44
#